data_6670d7de83b342d2e63f03ea89d70cfe
#
_entry.id   6670d7de83b342d2e63f03ea89d70cfe
#
_cell.length_a   1.000
_cell.length_b   1.000
_cell.length_c   1.000
_cell.angle_alpha   90.00
_cell.angle_beta   90.00
_cell.angle_gamma   90.00
#
_symmetry.space_group_name_H-M   'P 1'
#
loop_
_entity.id
_entity.type
_entity.pdbx_description
1 polymer ?
#
loop_
_entity_poly.entity_id
_entity_poly.type
_entity_poly.pdbx_seq_one_letter_code
_entity_poly.pdbx_strand_id
1 'polypeptide(L)'
;MKKIEGSPKNLKQLLQNTKYSIHYYQREYMWQRKHIEELIDDLTSEFLEYYKTEDPRQAVADYGAYFMGSIVLAGRENAIIDGQQRFSSLTLLLMYLNNRLNSVLFPLPDLPTIAIFLFGSNFIDKPFNI
;
A
#
# COMPACT_ATOMS: atom_id res chain seq x y z
N MET A 1 -23.23 18.19 15.62
CA MET A 1 -23.17 17.57 14.31
C MET A 1 -21.77 16.96 14.16
N LYS A 2 -21.63 15.66 13.92
CA LYS A 2 -20.30 15.04 13.71
C LYS A 2 -19.80 15.46 12.33
N LYS A 3 -18.65 16.11 12.28
CA LYS A 3 -18.03 16.56 11.04
C LYS A 3 -17.29 15.40 10.41
N ILE A 4 -17.51 15.16 9.12
CA ILE A 4 -16.72 14.23 8.34
C ILE A 4 -15.53 15.03 7.80
N GLU A 5 -14.33 14.57 8.09
CA GLU A 5 -13.08 15.16 7.59
C GLU A 5 -12.40 14.20 6.65
N GLY A 6 -11.97 14.69 5.50
CA GLY A 6 -11.17 13.96 4.53
C GLY A 6 -9.76 14.53 4.44
N SER A 7 -8.78 13.67 4.45
CA SER A 7 -7.37 14.06 4.26
C SER A 7 -6.67 13.09 3.33
N PRO A 8 -5.90 13.58 2.33
CA PRO A 8 -5.06 12.72 1.52
C PRO A 8 -3.93 12.15 2.37
N LYS A 9 -3.70 10.84 2.25
CA LYS A 9 -2.60 10.16 2.92
C LYS A 9 -2.01 9.11 1.98
N ASN A 10 -0.69 9.00 1.99
CA ASN A 10 -0.03 7.87 1.34
C ASN A 10 -0.02 6.64 2.27
N LEU A 11 0.30 5.47 1.71
CA LEU A 11 0.31 4.21 2.46
C LEU A 11 1.24 4.24 3.68
N LYS A 12 2.39 4.88 3.57
CA LYS A 12 3.33 5.03 4.68
C LYS A 12 2.66 5.77 5.85
N GLN A 13 2.02 6.90 5.57
CA GLN A 13 1.31 7.69 6.59
C GLN A 13 0.14 6.94 7.21
N LEU A 14 -0.52 6.06 6.43
CA LEU A 14 -1.60 5.23 6.94
C LEU A 14 -1.09 4.13 7.86
N LEU A 15 0.00 3.46 7.49
CA LEU A 15 0.48 2.27 8.18
C LEU A 15 1.45 2.57 9.32
N GLN A 16 2.11 3.72 9.30
CA GLN A 16 3.14 4.06 10.28
C GLN A 16 2.51 4.48 11.61
N ASN A 17 2.89 3.80 12.71
CA ASN A 17 2.52 4.15 14.09
C ASN A 17 1.01 4.25 14.35
N THR A 18 0.20 3.58 13.56
CA THR A 18 -1.27 3.60 13.71
C THR A 18 -1.79 2.19 13.88
N LYS A 19 -2.61 1.98 14.91
CA LYS A 19 -3.38 0.75 15.08
C LYS A 19 -4.78 0.98 14.51
N TYR A 20 -5.26 -0.02 13.79
CA TYR A 20 -6.62 -0.05 13.27
C TYR A 20 -7.39 -1.19 13.91
N SER A 21 -8.68 -1.01 14.07
CA SER A 21 -9.57 -2.06 14.52
C SER A 21 -10.59 -2.41 13.44
N ILE A 22 -11.01 -3.66 13.42
CA ILE A 22 -12.08 -4.17 12.56
C ILE A 22 -13.13 -4.74 13.48
N HIS A 23 -14.35 -4.23 13.40
CA HIS A 23 -15.43 -4.73 14.24
C HIS A 23 -15.90 -6.11 13.77
N TYR A 24 -16.25 -6.98 14.73
CA TYR A 24 -16.66 -8.36 14.50
C TYR A 24 -17.91 -8.52 13.61
N TYR A 25 -18.73 -7.50 13.49
CA TYR A 25 -19.92 -7.49 12.63
C TYR A 25 -19.64 -7.05 11.19
N GLN A 26 -18.40 -6.69 10.87
CA GLN A 26 -18.03 -6.37 9.50
C GLN A 26 -17.85 -7.64 8.68
N ARG A 27 -18.01 -7.47 7.36
CA ARG A 27 -17.89 -8.60 6.44
C ARG A 27 -16.53 -9.27 6.59
N GLU A 28 -16.54 -10.60 6.54
CA GLU A 28 -15.34 -11.40 6.37
C GLU A 28 -14.58 -10.97 5.11
N TYR A 29 -13.30 -11.32 5.04
CA TYR A 29 -12.50 -11.05 3.86
C TYR A 29 -13.04 -11.82 2.65
N MET A 30 -13.55 -11.09 1.66
CA MET A 30 -14.27 -11.65 0.50
C MET A 30 -13.52 -11.49 -0.82
N TRP A 31 -12.38 -10.80 -0.82
CA TRP A 31 -11.61 -10.65 -2.03
C TRP A 31 -11.10 -11.99 -2.53
N GLN A 32 -11.32 -12.24 -3.79
CA GLN A 32 -10.86 -13.40 -4.51
C GLN A 32 -9.62 -13.05 -5.32
N ARG A 33 -8.97 -14.06 -5.86
CA ARG A 33 -7.79 -13.92 -6.70
C ARG A 33 -7.91 -12.81 -7.75
N LYS A 34 -9.03 -12.76 -8.47
CA LYS A 34 -9.28 -11.74 -9.50
C LYS A 34 -9.15 -10.31 -8.99
N HIS A 35 -9.62 -10.01 -7.77
CA HIS A 35 -9.55 -8.68 -7.20
C HIS A 35 -8.11 -8.29 -6.82
N ILE A 36 -7.31 -9.28 -6.43
CA ILE A 36 -5.89 -9.08 -6.16
C ILE A 36 -5.12 -8.87 -7.47
N GLU A 37 -5.43 -9.65 -8.50
CA GLU A 37 -4.85 -9.51 -9.84
C GLU A 37 -5.18 -8.12 -10.41
N GLU A 38 -6.44 -7.70 -10.36
CA GLU A 38 -6.86 -6.34 -10.76
C GLU A 38 -6.07 -5.25 -10.01
N LEU A 39 -5.93 -5.39 -8.70
CA LEU A 39 -5.15 -4.42 -7.90
C LEU A 39 -3.68 -4.37 -8.33
N ILE A 40 -3.06 -5.51 -8.56
CA ILE A 40 -1.65 -5.58 -8.97
C ILE A 40 -1.49 -5.04 -10.39
N ASP A 41 -2.41 -5.37 -11.28
CA ASP A 41 -2.40 -4.90 -12.68
C ASP A 41 -2.57 -3.37 -12.75
N ASP A 42 -3.49 -2.81 -11.96
CA ASP A 42 -3.68 -1.37 -11.87
C ASP A 42 -2.42 -0.66 -11.38
N LEU A 43 -1.83 -1.14 -10.29
CA LEU A 43 -0.60 -0.57 -9.73
C LEU A 43 0.58 -0.69 -10.70
N THR A 44 0.69 -1.82 -11.38
CA THR A 44 1.77 -2.07 -12.34
C THR A 44 1.59 -1.20 -13.59
N SER A 45 0.37 -1.07 -14.07
CA SER A 45 0.06 -0.24 -15.25
C SER A 45 0.36 1.23 -14.98
N GLU A 46 -0.07 1.74 -13.84
CA GLU A 46 0.23 3.11 -13.41
C GLU A 46 1.74 3.34 -13.29
N PHE A 47 2.46 2.40 -12.69
CA PHE A 47 3.91 2.49 -12.59
C PHE A 47 4.58 2.53 -13.98
N LEU A 48 4.16 1.64 -14.89
CA LEU A 48 4.76 1.51 -16.23
C LEU A 48 4.47 2.71 -17.12
N GLU A 49 3.41 3.48 -16.83
CA GLU A 49 3.12 4.72 -17.56
C GLU A 49 4.23 5.77 -17.41
N TYR A 50 4.87 5.79 -16.25
CA TYR A 50 5.95 6.75 -15.96
C TYR A 50 7.34 6.14 -16.12
N TYR A 51 7.45 4.81 -16.04
CA TYR A 51 8.73 4.13 -15.99
C TYR A 51 9.52 4.21 -17.30
N LYS A 52 10.79 4.61 -17.18
CA LYS A 52 11.79 4.51 -18.26
C LYS A 52 12.96 3.68 -17.79
N THR A 53 13.45 2.80 -18.66
CA THR A 53 14.56 1.87 -18.34
C THR A 53 15.82 2.58 -17.87
N GLU A 54 16.02 3.83 -18.28
CA GLU A 54 17.19 4.65 -17.97
C GLU A 54 17.01 5.48 -16.70
N ASP A 55 15.81 5.50 -16.11
CA ASP A 55 15.55 6.31 -14.92
C ASP A 55 16.32 5.74 -13.72
N PRO A 56 17.02 6.60 -12.98
CA PRO A 56 17.62 6.18 -11.73
C PRO A 56 16.51 5.84 -10.72
N ARG A 57 16.82 4.94 -9.80
CA ARG A 57 15.84 4.46 -8.80
C ARG A 57 15.13 5.59 -8.05
N GLN A 58 15.83 6.71 -7.81
CA GLN A 58 15.29 7.86 -7.12
C GLN A 58 14.18 8.58 -7.91
N ALA A 59 14.17 8.47 -9.24
CA ALA A 59 13.16 9.10 -10.10
C ALA A 59 11.74 8.59 -9.82
N VAL A 60 11.61 7.39 -9.24
CA VAL A 60 10.31 6.81 -8.87
C VAL A 60 9.57 7.69 -7.85
N ALA A 61 10.28 8.50 -7.06
CA ALA A 61 9.65 9.43 -6.12
C ALA A 61 8.85 10.56 -6.82
N ASP A 62 9.15 10.83 -8.07
CA ASP A 62 8.52 11.88 -8.88
C ASP A 62 7.43 11.33 -9.82
N TYR A 63 7.22 10.01 -9.83
CA TYR A 63 6.15 9.38 -10.61
C TYR A 63 4.78 9.78 -10.10
N GLY A 64 3.76 9.71 -10.96
CA GLY A 64 2.38 9.98 -10.58
C GLY A 64 1.89 9.11 -9.42
N ALA A 65 0.90 9.59 -8.71
CA ALA A 65 0.33 8.88 -7.58
C ALA A 65 -0.96 8.16 -7.99
N TYR A 66 -1.01 6.85 -7.81
CA TYR A 66 -2.22 6.06 -7.99
C TYR A 66 -3.20 6.26 -6.84
N PHE A 67 -4.43 6.67 -7.16
CA PHE A 67 -5.49 6.82 -6.17
C PHE A 67 -6.14 5.48 -5.85
N MET A 68 -5.86 4.96 -4.68
CA MET A 68 -6.33 3.63 -4.25
C MET A 68 -7.74 3.61 -3.67
N GLY A 69 -8.44 4.73 -3.67
CA GLY A 69 -9.76 4.89 -3.09
C GLY A 69 -9.74 5.38 -1.64
N SER A 70 -10.93 5.58 -1.10
CA SER A 70 -11.10 6.06 0.28
C SER A 70 -11.07 4.93 1.29
N ILE A 71 -10.58 5.24 2.49
CA ILE A 71 -10.73 4.41 3.69
C ILE A 71 -11.50 5.26 4.70
N VAL A 72 -12.61 4.73 5.19
CA VAL A 72 -13.44 5.43 6.18
C VAL A 72 -13.15 4.87 7.56
N LEU A 73 -12.75 5.75 8.45
CA LEU A 73 -12.44 5.43 9.84
C LEU A 73 -13.46 6.05 10.79
N ALA A 74 -13.76 5.39 11.89
CA ALA A 74 -14.60 5.92 12.94
C ALA A 74 -14.02 5.63 14.32
N GLY A 75 -14.43 6.50 15.26
CA GLY A 75 -14.06 6.36 16.67
C GLY A 75 -12.60 6.71 16.97
N ARG A 76 -12.24 6.54 18.25
CA ARG A 76 -10.88 6.80 18.74
C ARG A 76 -9.90 5.66 18.43
N GLU A 77 -10.42 4.49 18.14
CA GLU A 77 -9.65 3.28 17.87
C GLU A 77 -9.35 3.07 16.37
N ASN A 78 -9.61 4.09 15.54
CA ASN A 78 -9.46 4.01 14.09
C ASN A 78 -10.15 2.78 13.51
N ALA A 79 -11.42 2.54 13.91
CA ALA A 79 -12.19 1.43 13.39
C ALA A 79 -12.44 1.64 11.90
N ILE A 80 -12.03 0.69 11.06
CA ILE A 80 -12.24 0.75 9.62
C ILE A 80 -13.70 0.44 9.35
N ILE A 81 -14.43 1.42 8.81
CA ILE A 81 -15.85 1.27 8.44
C ILE A 81 -15.98 0.88 6.97
N ASP A 82 -15.15 1.45 6.12
CA ASP A 82 -15.09 1.11 4.70
C ASP A 82 -13.65 1.07 4.20
N GLY A 83 -13.40 0.32 3.12
CA GLY A 83 -12.07 0.09 2.57
C GLY A 83 -11.29 -1.06 3.22
N GLN A 84 -11.90 -1.83 4.11
CA GLN A 84 -11.26 -2.94 4.83
C GLN A 84 -10.57 -3.95 3.92
N GLN A 85 -11.25 -4.41 2.87
CA GLN A 85 -10.71 -5.43 1.95
C GLN A 85 -9.43 -4.93 1.28
N ARG A 86 -9.48 -3.72 0.73
CA ARG A 86 -8.35 -3.09 0.07
C ARG A 86 -7.19 -2.85 1.05
N PHE A 87 -7.49 -2.31 2.21
CA PHE A 87 -6.48 -2.03 3.23
C PHE A 87 -5.77 -3.31 3.70
N SER A 88 -6.53 -4.38 3.95
CA SER A 88 -5.98 -5.68 4.34
C SER A 88 -5.12 -6.28 3.22
N SER A 89 -5.60 -6.25 1.97
CA SER A 89 -4.86 -6.77 0.81
C SER A 89 -3.54 -6.04 0.61
N LEU A 90 -3.55 -4.71 0.73
CA LEU A 90 -2.35 -3.90 0.63
C LEU A 90 -1.37 -4.21 1.75
N THR A 91 -1.84 -4.31 2.98
CA THR A 91 -0.99 -4.67 4.12
C THR A 91 -0.32 -6.02 3.89
N LEU A 92 -1.07 -7.01 3.43
CA LEU A 92 -0.53 -8.34 3.11
C LEU A 92 0.48 -8.29 1.96
N LEU A 93 0.18 -7.55 0.89
CA LEU A 93 1.10 -7.36 -0.23
C LEU A 93 2.42 -6.75 0.26
N LEU A 94 2.34 -5.75 1.11
CA LEU A 94 3.51 -5.10 1.67
C LEU A 94 4.35 -6.01 2.55
N MET A 95 3.70 -6.78 3.42
CA MET A 95 4.38 -7.78 4.25
C MET A 95 5.07 -8.83 3.38
N TYR A 96 4.40 -9.29 2.33
CA TYR A 96 4.99 -10.23 1.38
C TYR A 96 6.22 -9.66 0.67
N LEU A 97 6.11 -8.44 0.13
CA LEU A 97 7.22 -7.76 -0.54
C LEU A 97 8.40 -7.51 0.42
N ASN A 98 8.12 -7.06 1.65
CA ASN A 98 9.15 -6.86 2.66
C ASN A 98 9.89 -8.17 3.01
N ASN A 99 9.16 -9.26 3.19
CA ASN A 99 9.75 -10.58 3.43
C ASN A 99 10.61 -11.03 2.23
N ARG A 100 10.15 -10.81 1.02
CA ARG A 100 10.91 -11.15 -0.18
C ARG A 100 12.18 -10.32 -0.30
N LEU A 101 12.12 -9.02 -0.06
CA LEU A 101 13.27 -8.14 -0.09
C LEU A 101 14.33 -8.51 0.96
N ASN A 102 13.90 -8.95 2.14
CA ASN A 102 14.79 -9.38 3.22
C ASN A 102 15.31 -10.82 3.04
N SER A 103 14.58 -11.67 2.31
CA SER A 103 14.95 -13.08 2.12
C SER A 103 15.79 -13.33 0.87
N VAL A 104 15.88 -12.37 -0.05
CA VAL A 104 16.56 -12.55 -1.34
C VAL A 104 17.86 -11.76 -1.36
N LEU A 105 18.96 -12.49 -1.21
CA LEU A 105 20.32 -12.03 -1.53
C LEU A 105 20.56 -11.83 -3.05
N PHE A 106 19.52 -12.02 -3.87
CA PHE A 106 19.59 -11.81 -5.32
C PHE A 106 18.60 -10.73 -5.73
N PRO A 107 19.07 -9.64 -6.38
CA PRO A 107 18.20 -8.60 -6.88
C PRO A 107 17.34 -9.15 -8.02
N LEU A 108 16.03 -9.27 -7.79
CA LEU A 108 15.07 -9.21 -8.88
C LEU A 108 14.97 -7.72 -9.24
N PRO A 109 15.33 -7.30 -10.46
CA PRO A 109 15.49 -5.88 -10.79
C PRO A 109 14.20 -5.06 -10.64
N ASP A 110 13.03 -5.68 -10.72
CA ASP A 110 11.77 -4.97 -10.82
C ASP A 110 10.99 -4.85 -9.49
N LEU A 111 11.15 -5.80 -8.57
CA LEU A 111 10.43 -5.79 -7.29
C LEU A 111 10.81 -4.60 -6.37
N PRO A 112 12.09 -4.25 -6.21
CA PRO A 112 12.48 -3.07 -5.45
C PRO A 112 11.90 -1.78 -6.01
N THR A 113 11.78 -1.68 -7.32
CA THR A 113 11.28 -0.49 -8.01
C THR A 113 9.77 -0.32 -7.80
N ILE A 114 9.00 -1.40 -7.88
CA ILE A 114 7.57 -1.40 -7.55
C ILE A 114 7.34 -1.07 -6.08
N ALA A 115 8.15 -1.62 -5.19
CA ALA A 115 8.07 -1.30 -3.76
C ALA A 115 8.35 0.19 -3.50
N ILE A 116 9.29 0.82 -4.21
CA ILE A 116 9.55 2.26 -4.11
C ILE A 116 8.37 3.07 -4.62
N PHE A 117 7.77 2.67 -5.73
CA PHE A 117 6.57 3.32 -6.26
C PHE A 117 5.42 3.29 -5.26
N LEU A 118 5.19 2.14 -4.62
CA LEU A 118 4.14 1.99 -3.62
C LEU A 118 4.41 2.73 -2.31
N PHE A 119 5.67 2.96 -1.96
CA PHE A 119 6.06 3.46 -0.62
C PHE A 119 6.78 4.80 -0.61
N GLY A 120 7.26 5.25 -1.77
CA GLY A 120 8.21 6.34 -1.83
C GLY A 120 9.62 5.94 -1.34
N SER A 121 10.60 6.75 -1.67
CA SER A 121 12.04 6.46 -1.48
C SER A 121 12.49 6.23 -0.04
N ASN A 122 11.70 6.63 0.96
CA ASN A 122 12.07 6.56 2.37
C ASN A 122 11.73 5.24 3.08
N PHE A 123 11.11 4.28 2.37
CA PHE A 123 10.65 3.03 3.00
C PHE A 123 11.69 1.92 2.96
N ILE A 124 12.68 2.02 2.09
CA ILE A 124 13.66 0.96 1.83
C ILE A 124 14.78 0.95 2.86
N ASP A 125 15.03 2.09 3.51
CA ASP A 125 16.16 2.25 4.44
C ASP A 125 15.85 1.85 5.89
N LYS A 126 14.62 1.44 6.20
CA LYS A 126 14.28 0.99 7.56
C LYS A 126 13.49 -0.30 7.53
N PRO A 127 13.96 -1.37 8.19
CA PRO A 127 13.16 -2.57 8.36
C PRO A 127 11.87 -2.24 9.13
N PHE A 128 10.77 -2.90 8.74
CA PHE A 128 9.56 -2.93 9.55
C PHE A 128 9.89 -3.58 10.89
N ASN A 129 9.99 -2.80 11.94
CA ASN A 129 9.86 -3.34 13.29
C ASN A 129 8.36 -3.47 13.58
N ILE A 130 7.87 -4.70 13.52
CA ILE A 130 6.55 -5.10 14.01
C ILE A 130 6.64 -5.25 15.54
#